data_07137374133a905c02e909dd92cd11b4
#
_entry.id   07137374133a905c02e909dd92cd11b4
#
_cell.length_a   1.000
_cell.length_b   1.000
_cell.length_c   1.000
_cell.angle_alpha   90.00
_cell.angle_beta   90.00
_cell.angle_gamma   90.00
#
_symmetry.space_group_name_H-M   'P 1'
#
loop_
_entity.id
_entity.type
_entity.pdbx_description
1 polymer ?
#
loop_
_entity_poly.entity_id
_entity_poly.type
_entity_poly.pdbx_seq_one_letter_code
_entity_poly.pdbx_strand_id
1 'polypeptide(L)'
;MSTTSAPPAPTPAAVVWDSSLLRYRFSAEHPMAPLRLDLTHRLVEAFGLLDAPHVRIVEPPVATDEQLALVHDPEYVAAVRRAAATSSAEDGRFGLGTEDCPVFPDLHESAARIAGGSLVAAEAIWSGEVDRAVNFAGGMHHAARSSASGFCIYNDCAVAIQRLLDLGAERVAYVDVDAHHGDGTQSIFYDDPRVLTISLHETGISLFPGTGFANEIGGVAAQGTAVNVAMPPRTGDAGFLRAAHAVVPPLLQAFAPDVLVSQHGCDGHLTDPLADLRLTVDGQRQLAFDVGDWADRFAHGRWLATGGGGYNPLRVVPRAWTHLTAAVLQTPIPVKREIPAAWIEHVRALTADELTGDMSVHVGDDAERIPTVMGEDADVWWRSWEVGYDPADPVDQSIMATRREVFPLHGLDPWFD
;
A
#
# COMPACT_ATOMS: atom_id res chain seq x y z
N MET A 1 35.34 1.22 -23.12
CA MET A 1 34.93 2.50 -22.52
C MET A 1 33.40 2.50 -22.52
N SER A 2 32.81 2.15 -21.41
CA SER A 2 31.36 2.17 -21.27
C SER A 2 30.93 3.61 -21.03
N THR A 3 30.22 4.19 -21.97
CA THR A 3 29.59 5.52 -21.79
C THR A 3 28.42 5.31 -20.82
N THR A 4 28.63 5.61 -19.55
CA THR A 4 27.50 5.78 -18.62
C THR A 4 26.70 6.97 -19.09
N SER A 5 25.58 6.70 -19.79
CA SER A 5 24.57 7.72 -20.05
C SER A 5 24.09 8.28 -18.71
N ALA A 6 23.94 9.60 -18.63
CA ALA A 6 23.28 10.21 -17.49
C ALA A 6 21.88 9.55 -17.30
N PRO A 7 21.44 9.35 -16.06
CA PRO A 7 20.09 8.84 -15.82
C PRO A 7 19.07 9.76 -16.51
N PRO A 8 17.95 9.21 -17.02
CA PRO A 8 16.90 10.01 -17.63
C PRO A 8 16.39 11.06 -16.61
N ALA A 9 15.91 12.19 -17.12
CA ALA A 9 15.30 13.20 -16.27
C ALA A 9 14.03 12.61 -15.60
N PRO A 10 13.75 13.00 -14.33
CA PRO A 10 12.53 12.58 -13.64
C PRO A 10 11.28 12.97 -14.43
N THR A 11 10.28 12.10 -14.46
CA THR A 11 9.00 12.36 -15.12
C THR A 11 8.07 13.16 -14.21
N PRO A 12 7.05 13.87 -14.76
CA PRO A 12 6.07 14.57 -13.94
C PRO A 12 5.40 13.64 -12.93
N ALA A 13 5.35 14.06 -11.68
CA ALA A 13 4.78 13.25 -10.60
C ALA A 13 3.93 14.08 -9.64
N ALA A 14 2.98 13.43 -8.96
CA ALA A 14 2.09 14.06 -8.00
C ALA A 14 2.20 13.42 -6.60
N VAL A 15 2.08 14.26 -5.57
CA VAL A 15 1.90 13.84 -4.18
C VAL A 15 0.54 14.35 -3.73
N VAL A 16 -0.33 13.42 -3.32
CA VAL A 16 -1.65 13.77 -2.77
C VAL A 16 -1.46 14.14 -1.31
N TRP A 17 -1.73 15.40 -0.99
CA TRP A 17 -1.61 15.87 0.38
C TRP A 17 -2.47 17.09 0.68
N ASP A 18 -3.13 17.04 1.81
CA ASP A 18 -3.70 18.17 2.56
C ASP A 18 -3.87 17.74 4.03
N SER A 19 -3.77 18.69 4.94
CA SER A 19 -3.89 18.43 6.39
C SER A 19 -5.26 17.87 6.79
N SER A 20 -6.28 17.99 5.97
CA SER A 20 -7.60 17.38 6.19
C SER A 20 -7.57 15.85 6.17
N LEU A 21 -6.55 15.22 5.56
CA LEU A 21 -6.32 13.77 5.64
C LEU A 21 -6.07 13.29 7.08
N LEU A 22 -5.58 14.18 7.97
CA LEU A 22 -5.37 13.88 9.38
C LEU A 22 -6.67 13.72 10.19
N ARG A 23 -7.83 14.02 9.58
CA ARG A 23 -9.15 13.82 10.22
C ARG A 23 -9.61 12.37 10.25
N TYR A 24 -8.99 11.47 9.48
CA TYR A 24 -9.29 10.04 9.56
C TYR A 24 -8.71 9.49 10.85
N ARG A 25 -9.49 9.56 11.91
CA ARG A 25 -9.07 9.24 13.28
C ARG A 25 -10.20 8.56 14.05
N PHE A 26 -10.04 7.29 14.38
CA PHE A 26 -11.02 6.53 15.13
C PHE A 26 -11.07 6.94 16.62
N SER A 27 -10.09 6.56 17.39
CA SER A 27 -9.97 6.93 18.80
C SER A 27 -8.51 7.24 19.16
N ALA A 28 -8.28 7.62 20.41
CA ALA A 28 -6.93 7.87 20.90
C ALA A 28 -6.08 6.59 20.99
N GLU A 29 -6.71 5.47 21.31
CA GLU A 29 -6.05 4.16 21.48
C GLU A 29 -5.99 3.33 20.21
N HIS A 30 -6.63 3.77 19.11
CA HIS A 30 -6.68 3.01 17.89
C HIS A 30 -5.36 3.08 17.11
N PRO A 31 -4.81 1.93 16.61
CA PRO A 31 -3.50 1.91 15.94
C PRO A 31 -3.45 2.74 14.66
N MET A 32 -4.60 2.94 13.97
CA MET A 32 -4.68 3.80 12.78
C MET A 32 -4.60 5.29 13.17
N ALA A 33 -3.44 5.73 13.63
CA ALA A 33 -3.21 7.08 14.13
C ALA A 33 -2.82 8.06 13.00
N PRO A 34 -3.44 9.26 12.91
CA PRO A 34 -3.07 10.29 11.93
C PRO A 34 -1.62 10.77 12.02
N LEU A 35 -0.99 10.62 13.18
CA LEU A 35 0.42 10.93 13.40
C LEU A 35 1.35 10.26 12.36
N ARG A 36 0.98 9.07 11.88
CA ARG A 36 1.68 8.37 10.79
C ARG A 36 1.83 9.26 9.56
N LEU A 37 0.73 9.92 9.18
CA LEU A 37 0.67 10.78 8.00
C LEU A 37 1.38 12.12 8.23
N ASP A 38 1.17 12.74 9.40
CA ASP A 38 1.80 14.03 9.74
C ASP A 38 3.33 13.89 9.75
N LEU A 39 3.87 12.88 10.43
CA LEU A 39 5.31 12.67 10.50
C LEU A 39 5.91 12.26 9.13
N THR A 40 5.17 11.53 8.31
CA THR A 40 5.60 11.22 6.94
C THR A 40 5.70 12.50 6.11
N HIS A 41 4.64 13.30 6.08
CA HIS A 41 4.64 14.54 5.31
C HIS A 41 5.78 15.48 5.73
N ARG A 42 5.95 15.68 7.04
CA ARG A 42 7.06 16.49 7.57
C ARG A 42 8.43 15.97 7.17
N LEU A 43 8.60 14.65 7.08
CA LEU A 43 9.88 14.07 6.67
C LEU A 43 10.10 14.25 5.17
N VAL A 44 9.06 14.07 4.36
CA VAL A 44 9.08 14.36 2.90
C VAL A 44 9.45 15.82 2.63
N GLU A 45 8.82 16.77 3.35
CA GLU A 45 9.14 18.19 3.26
C GLU A 45 10.58 18.49 3.72
N ALA A 46 11.01 17.92 4.85
CA ALA A 46 12.34 18.16 5.40
C ALA A 46 13.47 17.67 4.48
N PHE A 47 13.18 16.70 3.60
CA PHE A 47 14.11 16.30 2.53
C PHE A 47 14.00 17.14 1.25
N GLY A 48 13.07 18.10 1.18
CA GLY A 48 12.86 18.94 0.00
C GLY A 48 12.30 18.17 -1.21
N LEU A 49 11.66 17.02 -0.99
CA LEU A 49 11.12 16.21 -2.09
C LEU A 49 9.98 16.90 -2.84
N LEU A 50 9.26 17.80 -2.17
CA LEU A 50 8.13 18.55 -2.75
C LEU A 50 8.56 19.79 -3.54
N ASP A 51 9.83 20.22 -3.42
CA ASP A 51 10.33 21.46 -4.03
C ASP A 51 10.78 21.26 -5.48
N ALA A 52 10.83 20.02 -5.95
CA ALA A 52 11.33 19.72 -7.30
C ALA A 52 10.31 20.16 -8.37
N PRO A 53 10.76 20.78 -9.49
CA PRO A 53 9.87 21.40 -10.48
C PRO A 53 8.96 20.42 -11.24
N HIS A 54 9.26 19.12 -11.20
CA HIS A 54 8.45 18.04 -11.78
C HIS A 54 7.41 17.48 -10.82
N VAL A 55 7.37 17.97 -9.56
CA VAL A 55 6.47 17.50 -8.50
C VAL A 55 5.30 18.45 -8.33
N ARG A 56 4.10 17.92 -8.26
CA ARG A 56 2.87 18.65 -7.95
C ARG A 56 2.27 18.11 -6.66
N ILE A 57 1.84 19.01 -5.80
CA ILE A 57 1.00 18.68 -4.65
C ILE A 57 -0.45 18.79 -5.12
N VAL A 58 -1.22 17.73 -4.92
CA VAL A 58 -2.63 17.64 -5.28
C VAL A 58 -3.47 17.56 -4.03
N GLU A 59 -4.36 18.54 -3.84
CA GLU A 59 -5.32 18.52 -2.74
C GLU A 59 -6.39 17.43 -2.99
N PRO A 60 -6.61 16.51 -2.02
CA PRO A 60 -7.60 15.44 -2.19
C PRO A 60 -9.03 16.00 -2.09
N PRO A 61 -9.86 15.88 -3.12
CA PRO A 61 -11.28 16.21 -3.02
C PRO A 61 -12.02 15.16 -2.16
N VAL A 62 -13.17 15.50 -1.64
CA VAL A 62 -14.08 14.51 -1.06
C VAL A 62 -14.77 13.80 -2.23
N ALA A 63 -14.59 12.49 -2.35
CA ALA A 63 -15.28 11.71 -3.38
C ALA A 63 -16.80 11.80 -3.19
N THR A 64 -17.52 11.97 -4.30
CA THR A 64 -18.99 11.98 -4.28
C THR A 64 -19.56 10.59 -4.05
N ASP A 65 -20.83 10.48 -3.68
CA ASP A 65 -21.50 9.20 -3.51
C ASP A 65 -21.49 8.38 -4.81
N GLU A 66 -21.61 9.05 -5.96
CA GLU A 66 -21.52 8.40 -7.27
C GLU A 66 -20.12 7.84 -7.55
N GLN A 67 -19.07 8.57 -7.14
CA GLN A 67 -17.71 8.10 -7.28
C GLN A 67 -17.40 6.92 -6.34
N LEU A 68 -17.90 6.96 -5.11
CA LEU A 68 -17.80 5.82 -4.18
C LEU A 68 -18.60 4.61 -4.68
N ALA A 69 -19.76 4.86 -5.28
CA ALA A 69 -20.63 3.81 -5.84
C ALA A 69 -20.05 3.12 -7.09
N LEU A 70 -18.88 3.56 -7.60
CA LEU A 70 -18.17 2.80 -8.62
C LEU A 70 -17.83 1.37 -8.14
N VAL A 71 -17.54 1.21 -6.85
CA VAL A 71 -17.14 -0.07 -6.26
C VAL A 71 -17.96 -0.45 -5.02
N HIS A 72 -18.54 0.52 -4.31
CA HIS A 72 -19.32 0.27 -3.10
C HIS A 72 -20.83 0.30 -3.37
N ASP A 73 -21.57 -0.52 -2.68
CA ASP A 73 -23.03 -0.50 -2.78
C ASP A 73 -23.59 0.83 -2.24
N PRO A 74 -24.55 1.47 -2.95
CA PRO A 74 -25.13 2.73 -2.49
C PRO A 74 -25.78 2.65 -1.10
N GLU A 75 -26.29 1.48 -0.71
CA GLU A 75 -26.84 1.24 0.63
C GLU A 75 -25.75 1.31 1.70
N TYR A 76 -24.55 0.76 1.40
CA TYR A 76 -23.39 0.86 2.28
C TYR A 76 -22.92 2.30 2.44
N VAL A 77 -22.75 3.05 1.34
CA VAL A 77 -22.36 4.47 1.39
C VAL A 77 -23.36 5.28 2.22
N ALA A 78 -24.66 5.04 2.03
CA ALA A 78 -25.70 5.68 2.83
C ALA A 78 -25.63 5.29 4.32
N ALA A 79 -25.25 4.04 4.64
CA ALA A 79 -25.08 3.59 6.01
C ALA A 79 -23.87 4.28 6.69
N VAL A 80 -22.74 4.43 5.99
CA VAL A 80 -21.56 5.17 6.52
C VAL A 80 -21.94 6.63 6.81
N ARG A 81 -22.70 7.30 5.91
CA ARG A 81 -23.18 8.68 6.13
C ARG A 81 -24.07 8.77 7.37
N ARG A 82 -25.02 7.84 7.54
CA ARG A 82 -25.88 7.82 8.74
C ARG A 82 -25.08 7.59 10.00
N ALA A 83 -24.14 6.63 9.98
CA ALA A 83 -23.28 6.35 11.11
C ALA A 83 -22.46 7.58 11.52
N ALA A 84 -21.86 8.30 10.58
CA ALA A 84 -21.13 9.55 10.84
C ALA A 84 -22.06 10.62 11.44
N ALA A 85 -23.27 10.81 10.91
CA ALA A 85 -24.20 11.82 11.36
C ALA A 85 -24.77 11.56 12.78
N THR A 86 -24.92 10.29 13.16
CA THR A 86 -25.46 9.87 14.46
C THR A 86 -24.39 9.50 15.49
N SER A 87 -23.11 9.42 15.06
CA SER A 87 -22.00 8.86 15.84
C SER A 87 -22.31 7.47 16.38
N SER A 88 -23.10 6.68 15.63
CA SER A 88 -23.54 5.34 16.02
C SER A 88 -23.73 4.47 14.77
N ALA A 89 -23.34 3.21 14.87
CA ALA A 89 -23.67 2.22 13.83
C ALA A 89 -24.96 1.48 14.24
N GLU A 90 -25.88 1.40 13.29
CA GLU A 90 -27.05 0.54 13.42
C GLU A 90 -26.62 -0.91 13.15
N ASP A 91 -26.77 -1.80 14.11
CA ASP A 91 -26.70 -3.28 14.02
C ASP A 91 -25.39 -3.96 13.56
N GLY A 92 -24.30 -3.26 13.30
CA GLY A 92 -23.01 -3.85 12.86
C GLY A 92 -23.01 -4.54 11.49
N ARG A 93 -24.14 -4.47 10.74
CA ARG A 93 -24.36 -5.16 9.46
C ARG A 93 -23.30 -4.87 8.40
N PHE A 94 -22.72 -3.68 8.44
CA PHE A 94 -21.75 -3.21 7.46
C PHE A 94 -20.30 -3.15 8.03
N GLY A 95 -20.03 -3.84 9.14
CA GLY A 95 -18.72 -3.79 9.80
C GLY A 95 -18.44 -2.48 10.53
N LEU A 96 -19.40 -1.54 10.58
CA LEU A 96 -19.27 -0.25 11.23
C LEU A 96 -19.55 -0.35 12.73
N GLY A 97 -18.85 0.47 13.55
CA GLY A 97 -19.04 0.52 15.01
C GLY A 97 -18.44 -0.68 15.75
N THR A 98 -17.60 -1.45 15.11
CA THR A 98 -16.79 -2.51 15.73
C THR A 98 -15.53 -1.90 16.38
N GLU A 99 -14.77 -2.69 17.14
CA GLU A 99 -13.44 -2.29 17.62
C GLU A 99 -12.47 -2.04 16.45
N ASP A 100 -12.66 -2.77 15.36
CA ASP A 100 -11.89 -2.68 14.12
C ASP A 100 -12.19 -1.40 13.32
N CYS A 101 -13.47 -1.04 13.20
CA CYS A 101 -13.93 0.13 12.46
C CYS A 101 -14.91 0.99 13.30
N PRO A 102 -14.41 1.67 14.34
CA PRO A 102 -15.24 2.54 15.20
C PRO A 102 -15.85 3.70 14.41
N VAL A 103 -17.00 4.19 14.86
CA VAL A 103 -17.67 5.35 14.24
C VAL A 103 -17.21 6.64 14.91
N PHE A 104 -16.95 7.66 14.10
CA PHE A 104 -16.67 9.03 14.54
C PHE A 104 -17.38 10.07 13.64
N PRO A 105 -17.59 11.32 14.10
CA PRO A 105 -18.44 12.28 13.37
C PRO A 105 -18.00 12.57 11.94
N ASP A 106 -16.69 12.65 11.66
CA ASP A 106 -16.14 12.95 10.32
C ASP A 106 -15.86 11.69 9.48
N LEU A 107 -16.36 10.52 9.90
CA LEU A 107 -16.03 9.21 9.29
C LEU A 107 -16.21 9.20 7.78
N HIS A 108 -17.41 9.60 7.31
CA HIS A 108 -17.71 9.58 5.88
C HIS A 108 -16.83 10.55 5.09
N GLU A 109 -16.74 11.82 5.54
CA GLU A 109 -16.00 12.85 4.81
C GLU A 109 -14.50 12.51 4.76
N SER A 110 -13.93 12.06 5.88
CA SER A 110 -12.52 11.71 5.96
C SER A 110 -12.18 10.51 5.08
N ALA A 111 -12.98 9.45 5.11
CA ALA A 111 -12.79 8.27 4.27
C ALA A 111 -13.01 8.59 2.78
N ALA A 112 -14.05 9.37 2.45
CA ALA A 112 -14.31 9.81 1.08
C ALA A 112 -13.21 10.72 0.54
N ARG A 113 -12.53 11.49 1.39
CA ARG A 113 -11.39 12.33 1.00
C ARG A 113 -10.16 11.48 0.65
N ILE A 114 -9.90 10.43 1.40
CA ILE A 114 -8.83 9.46 1.06
C ILE A 114 -9.11 8.84 -0.32
N ALA A 115 -10.35 8.37 -0.54
CA ALA A 115 -10.76 7.79 -1.82
C ALA A 115 -10.69 8.81 -2.96
N GLY A 116 -11.12 10.05 -2.71
CA GLY A 116 -11.01 11.15 -3.67
C GLY A 116 -9.58 11.49 -4.05
N GLY A 117 -8.64 11.36 -3.10
CA GLY A 117 -7.21 11.54 -3.35
C GLY A 117 -6.64 10.51 -4.34
N SER A 118 -6.94 9.22 -4.14
CA SER A 118 -6.52 8.16 -5.07
C SER A 118 -7.23 8.27 -6.42
N LEU A 119 -8.50 8.70 -6.45
CA LEU A 119 -9.25 8.91 -7.67
C LEU A 119 -8.65 10.04 -8.52
N VAL A 120 -8.39 11.22 -7.95
CA VAL A 120 -7.82 12.35 -8.70
C VAL A 120 -6.39 12.05 -9.17
N ALA A 121 -5.62 11.28 -8.40
CA ALA A 121 -4.31 10.82 -8.81
C ALA A 121 -4.39 9.88 -10.02
N ALA A 122 -5.33 8.94 -10.02
CA ALA A 122 -5.59 8.05 -11.16
C ALA A 122 -6.01 8.82 -12.42
N GLU A 123 -6.87 9.83 -12.28
CA GLU A 123 -7.27 10.72 -13.38
C GLU A 123 -6.10 11.50 -13.96
N ALA A 124 -5.23 12.05 -13.09
CA ALA A 124 -4.04 12.79 -13.53
C ALA A 124 -3.03 11.89 -14.28
N ILE A 125 -2.86 10.64 -13.84
CA ILE A 125 -2.03 9.64 -14.53
C ILE A 125 -2.64 9.29 -15.89
N TRP A 126 -3.93 9.00 -15.94
CA TRP A 126 -4.57 8.56 -17.18
C TRP A 126 -4.61 9.66 -18.23
N SER A 127 -4.84 10.92 -17.82
CA SER A 127 -4.80 12.07 -18.73
C SER A 127 -3.40 12.43 -19.25
N GLY A 128 -2.34 11.85 -18.66
CA GLY A 128 -0.96 12.18 -18.97
C GLY A 128 -0.49 13.52 -18.38
N GLU A 129 -1.19 14.04 -17.38
CA GLU A 129 -0.77 15.23 -16.63
C GLU A 129 0.45 14.91 -15.75
N VAL A 130 0.49 13.69 -15.21
CA VAL A 130 1.64 13.09 -14.54
C VAL A 130 1.78 11.63 -14.96
N ASP A 131 3.00 11.08 -14.85
CA ASP A 131 3.22 9.65 -15.08
C ASP A 131 3.03 8.85 -13.80
N ARG A 132 3.33 9.44 -12.65
CA ARG A 132 3.32 8.78 -11.35
C ARG A 132 2.64 9.63 -10.28
N ALA A 133 2.00 8.97 -9.33
CA ALA A 133 1.42 9.65 -8.17
C ALA A 133 1.54 8.80 -6.90
N VAL A 134 1.59 9.47 -5.74
CA VAL A 134 1.51 8.81 -4.44
C VAL A 134 0.43 9.43 -3.57
N ASN A 135 -0.42 8.58 -3.00
CA ASN A 135 -1.35 8.89 -1.93
C ASN A 135 -1.01 8.02 -0.71
N PHE A 136 -0.04 8.43 0.10
CA PHE A 136 0.37 7.64 1.26
C PHE A 136 -0.68 7.61 2.39
N ALA A 137 -1.76 8.40 2.31
CA ALA A 137 -2.92 8.29 3.18
C ALA A 137 -3.92 7.20 2.71
N GLY A 138 -3.81 6.73 1.47
CA GLY A 138 -4.61 5.67 0.89
C GLY A 138 -4.10 4.27 1.27
N GLY A 139 -4.58 3.28 0.52
CA GLY A 139 -4.25 1.87 0.75
C GLY A 139 -5.28 1.15 1.62
N MET A 140 -6.53 1.59 1.58
CA MET A 140 -7.64 1.06 2.39
C MET A 140 -8.20 -0.25 1.79
N HIS A 141 -7.35 -1.26 1.64
CA HIS A 141 -7.55 -2.45 0.84
C HIS A 141 -8.53 -3.49 1.42
N HIS A 142 -8.88 -3.39 2.72
CA HIS A 142 -9.81 -4.32 3.35
C HIS A 142 -11.28 -3.96 3.18
N ALA A 143 -11.62 -2.71 2.84
CA ALA A 143 -13.01 -2.36 2.62
C ALA A 143 -13.56 -3.12 1.41
N ALA A 144 -14.60 -3.92 1.64
CA ALA A 144 -15.30 -4.66 0.60
C ALA A 144 -16.42 -3.82 -0.03
N ARG A 145 -17.12 -4.38 -1.02
CA ARG A 145 -18.23 -3.70 -1.70
C ARG A 145 -19.29 -3.15 -0.73
N SER A 146 -19.61 -3.90 0.33
CA SER A 146 -20.72 -3.58 1.26
C SER A 146 -20.31 -3.65 2.72
N SER A 147 -19.01 -3.58 3.05
CA SER A 147 -18.60 -3.61 4.45
C SER A 147 -17.24 -2.95 4.68
N ALA A 148 -17.13 -2.28 5.84
CA ALA A 148 -15.88 -1.86 6.43
C ALA A 148 -15.17 -3.05 7.10
N SER A 149 -13.85 -3.05 7.07
CA SER A 149 -13.01 -4.07 7.70
C SER A 149 -11.56 -3.58 7.78
N GLY A 150 -10.75 -4.10 8.69
CA GLY A 150 -9.31 -3.81 8.75
C GLY A 150 -9.00 -2.31 8.77
N PHE A 151 -9.73 -1.53 9.57
CA PHE A 151 -9.60 -0.07 9.66
C PHE A 151 -9.99 0.69 8.38
N CYS A 152 -10.51 0.00 7.35
CA CYS A 152 -10.84 0.55 6.05
C CYS A 152 -12.35 0.77 5.91
N ILE A 153 -12.74 2.00 5.58
CA ILE A 153 -14.17 2.35 5.35
C ILE A 153 -14.49 2.32 3.85
N TYR A 154 -13.72 3.03 3.02
CA TYR A 154 -13.85 2.98 1.58
C TYR A 154 -12.53 2.51 0.96
N ASN A 155 -12.61 1.63 -0.03
CA ASN A 155 -11.47 1.08 -0.74
C ASN A 155 -11.01 2.06 -1.83
N ASP A 156 -10.09 2.93 -1.48
CA ASP A 156 -9.56 3.96 -2.38
C ASP A 156 -8.81 3.36 -3.57
N CYS A 157 -8.09 2.26 -3.37
CA CYS A 157 -7.41 1.53 -4.44
C CYS A 157 -8.42 1.02 -5.48
N ALA A 158 -9.51 0.39 -5.01
CA ALA A 158 -10.54 -0.12 -5.90
C ALA A 158 -11.29 1.00 -6.63
N VAL A 159 -11.58 2.13 -5.94
CA VAL A 159 -12.18 3.32 -6.58
C VAL A 159 -11.29 3.85 -7.69
N ALA A 160 -9.98 3.96 -7.44
CA ALA A 160 -9.01 4.41 -8.44
C ALA A 160 -8.92 3.45 -9.63
N ILE A 161 -8.84 2.14 -9.38
CA ILE A 161 -8.79 1.09 -10.42
C ILE A 161 -10.06 1.16 -11.29
N GLN A 162 -11.24 1.17 -10.68
CA GLN A 162 -12.50 1.25 -11.44
C GLN A 162 -12.56 2.54 -12.27
N ARG A 163 -12.10 3.67 -11.71
CA ARG A 163 -12.04 4.92 -12.45
C ARG A 163 -11.13 4.87 -13.67
N LEU A 164 -9.97 4.22 -13.57
CA LEU A 164 -9.06 3.99 -14.71
C LEU A 164 -9.76 3.18 -15.81
N LEU A 165 -10.47 2.11 -15.43
CA LEU A 165 -11.25 1.30 -16.38
C LEU A 165 -12.34 2.12 -17.07
N ASP A 166 -13.06 2.96 -16.32
CA ASP A 166 -14.13 3.83 -16.86
C ASP A 166 -13.57 4.91 -17.81
N LEU A 167 -12.32 5.33 -17.60
CA LEU A 167 -11.61 6.28 -18.47
C LEU A 167 -11.02 5.62 -19.71
N GLY A 168 -11.08 4.29 -19.81
CA GLY A 168 -10.69 3.53 -20.99
C GLY A 168 -9.40 2.71 -20.86
N ALA A 169 -8.88 2.51 -19.65
CA ALA A 169 -7.84 1.51 -19.43
C ALA A 169 -8.40 0.11 -19.74
N GLU A 170 -7.70 -0.67 -20.51
CA GLU A 170 -8.12 -2.03 -20.86
C GLU A 170 -7.75 -3.02 -19.76
N ARG A 171 -6.58 -2.82 -19.14
CA ARG A 171 -6.04 -3.68 -18.06
C ARG A 171 -5.34 -2.86 -17.00
N VAL A 172 -5.64 -3.14 -15.74
CA VAL A 172 -4.99 -2.52 -14.58
C VAL A 172 -4.42 -3.63 -13.70
N ALA A 173 -3.15 -3.53 -13.33
CA ALA A 173 -2.56 -4.40 -12.32
C ALA A 173 -2.55 -3.71 -10.95
N TYR A 174 -2.87 -4.46 -9.92
CA TYR A 174 -2.78 -4.07 -8.52
C TYR A 174 -1.76 -4.96 -7.81
N VAL A 175 -0.73 -4.36 -7.23
CA VAL A 175 0.30 -5.07 -6.44
C VAL A 175 0.23 -4.59 -5.00
N ASP A 176 -0.04 -5.51 -4.09
CA ASP A 176 -0.23 -5.27 -2.66
C ASP A 176 0.91 -5.93 -1.89
N VAL A 177 1.64 -5.13 -1.10
CA VAL A 177 2.78 -5.59 -0.32
C VAL A 177 2.63 -5.32 1.18
N ASP A 178 1.40 -5.05 1.62
CA ASP A 178 0.99 -5.03 3.02
C ASP A 178 1.24 -6.40 3.68
N ALA A 179 1.42 -6.44 4.99
CA ALA A 179 1.50 -7.71 5.70
C ALA A 179 0.19 -8.50 5.65
N HIS A 180 -0.94 -7.81 5.49
CA HIS A 180 -2.27 -8.39 5.42
C HIS A 180 -2.71 -8.62 3.98
N HIS A 181 -3.49 -9.67 3.75
CA HIS A 181 -4.11 -9.90 2.44
C HIS A 181 -5.05 -8.76 2.05
N GLY A 182 -4.93 -8.22 0.83
CA GLY A 182 -5.80 -7.17 0.29
C GLY A 182 -7.17 -7.72 -0.14
N ASP A 183 -7.88 -8.34 0.79
CA ASP A 183 -9.11 -9.11 0.58
C ASP A 183 -10.26 -8.30 -0.01
N GLY A 184 -10.43 -7.05 0.44
CA GLY A 184 -11.45 -6.14 -0.07
C GLY A 184 -11.23 -5.82 -1.55
N THR A 185 -10.00 -5.42 -1.92
CA THR A 185 -9.66 -5.12 -3.32
C THR A 185 -9.80 -6.36 -4.19
N GLN A 186 -9.27 -7.52 -3.75
CA GLN A 186 -9.44 -8.80 -4.46
C GLN A 186 -10.92 -9.13 -4.66
N SER A 187 -11.75 -9.03 -3.62
CA SER A 187 -13.17 -9.40 -3.69
C SER A 187 -13.98 -8.52 -4.64
N ILE A 188 -13.65 -7.23 -4.73
CA ILE A 188 -14.32 -6.29 -5.63
C ILE A 188 -14.11 -6.67 -7.10
N PHE A 189 -12.90 -7.12 -7.46
CA PHE A 189 -12.53 -7.45 -8.83
C PHE A 189 -12.43 -8.96 -9.11
N TYR A 190 -12.94 -9.81 -8.22
CA TYR A 190 -12.76 -11.26 -8.28
C TYR A 190 -13.26 -11.91 -9.58
N ASP A 191 -14.24 -11.31 -10.23
CA ASP A 191 -14.81 -11.75 -11.52
C ASP A 191 -14.51 -10.80 -12.70
N ASP A 192 -13.60 -9.81 -12.52
CA ASP A 192 -13.25 -8.87 -13.59
C ASP A 192 -11.89 -9.21 -14.22
N PRO A 193 -11.85 -9.78 -15.45
CA PRO A 193 -10.61 -10.18 -16.10
C PRO A 193 -9.70 -9.00 -16.52
N ARG A 194 -10.16 -7.76 -16.39
CA ARG A 194 -9.38 -6.56 -16.69
C ARG A 194 -8.47 -6.12 -15.55
N VAL A 195 -8.66 -6.71 -14.35
CA VAL A 195 -7.90 -6.34 -13.16
C VAL A 195 -7.12 -7.55 -12.65
N LEU A 196 -5.80 -7.44 -12.63
CA LEU A 196 -4.91 -8.43 -12.02
C LEU A 196 -4.56 -7.96 -10.62
N THR A 197 -5.00 -8.67 -9.58
CA THR A 197 -4.61 -8.41 -8.18
C THR A 197 -3.52 -9.37 -7.76
N ILE A 198 -2.39 -8.86 -7.28
CA ILE A 198 -1.27 -9.64 -6.74
C ILE A 198 -1.02 -9.19 -5.30
N SER A 199 -1.25 -10.06 -4.32
CA SER A 199 -1.01 -9.77 -2.91
C SER A 199 0.07 -10.67 -2.34
N LEU A 200 1.10 -10.06 -1.75
CA LEU A 200 2.19 -10.75 -1.03
C LEU A 200 2.04 -10.44 0.46
N HIS A 201 1.64 -11.42 1.26
CA HIS A 201 1.22 -11.19 2.64
C HIS A 201 1.58 -12.37 3.54
N GLU A 202 1.52 -12.17 4.84
CA GLU A 202 1.60 -13.25 5.81
C GLU A 202 0.37 -14.16 5.70
N THR A 203 0.57 -15.46 5.74
CA THR A 203 -0.49 -16.45 5.55
C THR A 203 -1.72 -16.19 6.45
N GLY A 204 -2.92 -16.29 5.87
CA GLY A 204 -4.19 -16.20 6.59
C GLY A 204 -4.40 -17.28 7.66
N ILE A 205 -3.49 -18.26 7.80
CA ILE A 205 -3.52 -19.21 8.92
C ILE A 205 -3.15 -18.52 10.24
N SER A 206 -2.26 -17.53 10.19
CA SER A 206 -1.75 -16.82 11.37
C SER A 206 -2.22 -15.38 11.46
N LEU A 207 -2.59 -14.76 10.35
CA LEU A 207 -2.88 -13.34 10.29
C LEU A 207 -4.30 -13.06 9.75
N PHE A 208 -4.91 -11.97 10.23
CA PHE A 208 -6.11 -11.37 9.64
C PHE A 208 -5.87 -11.03 8.13
N PRO A 209 -6.86 -11.15 7.25
CA PRO A 209 -8.27 -11.50 7.48
C PRO A 209 -8.56 -13.01 7.44
N GLY A 210 -7.56 -13.87 7.33
CA GLY A 210 -7.73 -15.32 7.27
C GLY A 210 -7.99 -15.87 5.86
N THR A 211 -7.70 -15.10 4.82
CA THR A 211 -7.88 -15.38 3.40
C THR A 211 -6.57 -15.19 2.62
N GLY A 212 -6.60 -15.25 1.30
CA GLY A 212 -5.44 -15.01 0.45
C GLY A 212 -4.59 -16.26 0.25
N PHE A 213 -5.20 -17.43 0.11
CA PHE A 213 -4.48 -18.66 -0.18
C PHE A 213 -4.19 -18.79 -1.68
N ALA A 214 -3.15 -19.53 -2.04
CA ALA A 214 -2.69 -19.71 -3.42
C ALA A 214 -3.77 -20.22 -4.40
N ASN A 215 -4.80 -20.90 -3.89
CA ASN A 215 -5.93 -21.42 -4.68
C ASN A 215 -7.08 -20.41 -4.84
N GLU A 216 -6.99 -19.22 -4.26
CA GLU A 216 -7.90 -18.11 -4.52
C GLU A 216 -7.44 -17.37 -5.78
N ILE A 217 -7.85 -17.87 -6.95
CA ILE A 217 -7.28 -17.49 -8.26
C ILE A 217 -8.19 -16.60 -9.11
N GLY A 218 -9.27 -16.08 -8.55
CA GLY A 218 -10.31 -15.34 -9.28
C GLY A 218 -11.52 -16.20 -9.60
N GLY A 219 -12.64 -15.53 -9.89
CA GLY A 219 -13.89 -16.19 -10.24
C GLY A 219 -13.88 -16.83 -11.63
N VAL A 220 -14.97 -17.48 -11.97
CA VAL A 220 -15.08 -18.25 -13.24
C VAL A 220 -14.78 -17.43 -14.49
N ALA A 221 -15.14 -16.13 -14.48
CA ALA A 221 -14.90 -15.22 -15.60
C ALA A 221 -13.48 -14.65 -15.63
N ALA A 222 -12.71 -14.78 -14.54
CA ALA A 222 -11.43 -14.11 -14.32
C ALA A 222 -10.38 -15.02 -13.66
N GLN A 223 -10.39 -16.31 -13.98
CA GLN A 223 -9.40 -17.24 -13.42
C GLN A 223 -7.97 -16.83 -13.76
N GLY A 224 -7.11 -16.78 -12.75
CA GLY A 224 -5.71 -16.35 -12.87
C GLY A 224 -5.51 -14.88 -12.55
N THR A 225 -6.55 -14.09 -12.35
CA THR A 225 -6.42 -12.65 -12.06
C THR A 225 -6.37 -12.30 -10.57
N ALA A 226 -6.65 -13.23 -9.66
CA ALA A 226 -6.31 -13.10 -8.25
C ALA A 226 -5.07 -13.96 -7.97
N VAL A 227 -4.04 -13.35 -7.41
CA VAL A 227 -2.73 -13.97 -7.17
C VAL A 227 -2.32 -13.72 -5.73
N ASN A 228 -2.10 -14.79 -4.98
CA ASN A 228 -1.83 -14.74 -3.56
C ASN A 228 -0.55 -15.49 -3.22
N VAL A 229 0.42 -14.79 -2.63
CA VAL A 229 1.63 -15.40 -2.08
C VAL A 229 1.54 -15.34 -0.56
N ALA A 230 0.94 -16.38 0.02
CA ALA A 230 0.75 -16.53 1.47
C ALA A 230 2.04 -17.01 2.13
N MET A 231 2.84 -16.07 2.64
CA MET A 231 4.16 -16.36 3.20
C MET A 231 4.08 -16.82 4.66
N PRO A 232 5.03 -17.66 5.10
CA PRO A 232 5.09 -18.04 6.51
C PRO A 232 5.39 -16.82 7.40
N PRO A 233 4.89 -16.81 8.66
CA PRO A 233 5.29 -15.83 9.65
C PRO A 233 6.81 -15.73 9.75
N ARG A 234 7.32 -14.55 10.10
CA ARG A 234 8.74 -14.26 10.26
C ARG A 234 9.56 -14.26 8.97
N THR A 235 8.91 -14.24 7.80
CA THR A 235 9.58 -13.99 6.53
C THR A 235 10.21 -12.60 6.54
N GLY A 236 11.52 -12.54 6.33
CA GLY A 236 12.28 -11.30 6.24
C GLY A 236 12.53 -10.85 4.79
N ASP A 237 13.36 -9.80 4.63
CA ASP A 237 13.63 -9.17 3.33
C ASP A 237 13.99 -10.16 2.23
N ALA A 238 14.93 -11.06 2.49
CA ALA A 238 15.40 -12.01 1.48
C ALA A 238 14.29 -12.92 0.94
N GLY A 239 13.42 -13.40 1.82
CA GLY A 239 12.29 -14.25 1.44
C GLY A 239 11.19 -13.46 0.72
N PHE A 240 10.86 -12.26 1.24
CA PHE A 240 9.82 -11.42 0.67
C PHE A 240 10.20 -10.91 -0.73
N LEU A 241 11.41 -10.39 -0.89
CA LEU A 241 11.91 -9.93 -2.19
C LEU A 241 12.04 -11.09 -3.19
N ARG A 242 12.48 -12.28 -2.72
CA ARG A 242 12.48 -13.48 -3.56
C ARG A 242 11.07 -13.82 -4.07
N ALA A 243 10.06 -13.77 -3.20
CA ALA A 243 8.67 -14.02 -3.59
C ALA A 243 8.17 -12.96 -4.59
N ALA A 244 8.42 -11.68 -4.31
CA ALA A 244 8.04 -10.58 -5.17
C ALA A 244 8.64 -10.72 -6.58
N HIS A 245 9.95 -10.95 -6.67
CA HIS A 245 10.64 -11.10 -7.96
C HIS A 245 10.30 -12.40 -8.70
N ALA A 246 9.93 -13.47 -7.98
CA ALA A 246 9.55 -14.74 -8.60
C ALA A 246 8.12 -14.71 -9.17
N VAL A 247 7.23 -13.81 -8.70
CA VAL A 247 5.81 -13.85 -9.06
C VAL A 247 5.37 -12.62 -9.84
N VAL A 248 5.74 -11.41 -9.40
CA VAL A 248 5.18 -10.17 -9.95
C VAL A 248 5.64 -9.90 -11.40
N PRO A 249 6.94 -9.84 -11.73
CA PRO A 249 7.38 -9.45 -13.07
C PRO A 249 6.88 -10.38 -14.20
N PRO A 250 6.92 -11.73 -14.07
CA PRO A 250 6.39 -12.61 -15.11
C PRO A 250 4.89 -12.39 -15.36
N LEU A 251 4.11 -12.19 -14.30
CA LEU A 251 2.67 -11.96 -14.43
C LEU A 251 2.37 -10.59 -15.04
N LEU A 252 3.06 -9.53 -14.62
CA LEU A 252 2.92 -8.20 -15.24
C LEU A 252 3.28 -8.23 -16.72
N GLN A 253 4.34 -8.96 -17.10
CA GLN A 253 4.72 -9.12 -18.51
C GLN A 253 3.64 -9.84 -19.31
N ALA A 254 3.07 -10.91 -18.78
CA ALA A 254 2.02 -11.68 -19.44
C ALA A 254 0.69 -10.93 -19.50
N PHE A 255 0.34 -10.21 -18.44
CA PHE A 255 -0.90 -9.45 -18.36
C PHE A 255 -0.85 -8.14 -19.14
N ALA A 256 0.32 -7.49 -19.22
CA ALA A 256 0.59 -6.24 -19.94
C ALA A 256 -0.41 -5.12 -19.54
N PRO A 257 -0.38 -4.63 -18.30
CA PRO A 257 -1.31 -3.61 -17.82
C PRO A 257 -1.02 -2.22 -18.44
N ASP A 258 -2.06 -1.40 -18.57
CA ASP A 258 -1.93 0.00 -18.97
C ASP A 258 -1.45 0.90 -17.83
N VAL A 259 -1.79 0.53 -16.59
CA VAL A 259 -1.44 1.26 -15.36
C VAL A 259 -1.15 0.25 -14.25
N LEU A 260 -0.14 0.54 -13.43
CA LEU A 260 0.13 -0.16 -12.19
C LEU A 260 -0.40 0.66 -11.01
N VAL A 261 -1.25 0.04 -10.18
CA VAL A 261 -1.64 0.55 -8.86
C VAL A 261 -0.97 -0.31 -7.81
N SER A 262 -0.42 0.28 -6.76
CA SER A 262 0.24 -0.52 -5.72
C SER A 262 -0.05 0.01 -4.32
N GLN A 263 -0.21 -0.93 -3.37
CA GLN A 263 -0.38 -0.67 -1.96
C GLN A 263 0.90 -1.02 -1.22
N HIS A 264 1.40 -0.06 -0.43
CA HIS A 264 2.66 -0.15 0.28
C HIS A 264 2.45 0.01 1.79
N GLY A 265 1.60 -0.84 2.38
CA GLY A 265 1.59 -1.03 3.82
C GLY A 265 2.99 -1.38 4.32
N CYS A 266 3.38 -0.80 5.43
CA CYS A 266 4.70 -1.04 6.00
C CYS A 266 4.65 -1.82 7.33
N ASP A 267 3.51 -2.43 7.62
CA ASP A 267 3.25 -3.29 8.79
C ASP A 267 3.92 -4.67 8.70
N GLY A 268 4.49 -5.04 7.54
CA GLY A 268 5.42 -6.15 7.44
C GLY A 268 6.75 -5.94 8.16
N HIS A 269 6.99 -4.77 8.74
CA HIS A 269 8.24 -4.46 9.43
C HIS A 269 8.37 -5.24 10.75
N LEU A 270 9.59 -5.69 11.06
CA LEU A 270 9.92 -6.54 12.21
C LEU A 270 9.49 -5.99 13.60
N THR A 271 9.19 -4.69 13.71
CA THR A 271 8.71 -4.05 14.96
C THR A 271 7.25 -3.61 14.87
N ASP A 272 6.53 -4.05 13.85
CA ASP A 272 5.10 -3.76 13.78
C ASP A 272 4.34 -4.59 14.82
N PRO A 273 3.36 -4.01 15.55
CA PRO A 273 2.63 -4.75 16.57
C PRO A 273 1.53 -5.67 16.03
N LEU A 274 1.14 -5.55 14.75
CA LEU A 274 -0.04 -6.23 14.21
C LEU A 274 0.28 -7.37 13.23
N ALA A 275 1.55 -7.59 12.86
CA ALA A 275 1.97 -8.68 11.98
C ALA A 275 3.27 -9.32 12.47
N ASP A 276 3.59 -10.53 11.99
CA ASP A 276 4.82 -11.25 12.38
C ASP A 276 5.78 -11.45 11.19
N LEU A 277 5.69 -10.63 10.14
CA LEU A 277 6.74 -10.52 9.14
C LEU A 277 7.97 -9.79 9.74
N ARG A 278 9.12 -9.87 9.06
CA ARG A 278 10.38 -9.31 9.57
C ARG A 278 11.13 -8.52 8.53
N LEU A 279 10.39 -7.67 7.81
CA LEU A 279 11.01 -6.74 6.89
C LEU A 279 11.73 -5.62 7.63
N THR A 280 12.74 -5.07 6.98
CA THR A 280 13.39 -3.83 7.38
C THR A 280 12.91 -2.67 6.52
N VAL A 281 13.16 -1.43 6.95
CA VAL A 281 12.92 -0.24 6.11
C VAL A 281 13.75 -0.33 4.81
N ASP A 282 14.94 -0.92 4.86
CA ASP A 282 15.80 -1.09 3.68
C ASP A 282 15.19 -2.07 2.67
N GLY A 283 14.59 -3.18 3.14
CA GLY A 283 13.86 -4.13 2.30
C GLY A 283 12.60 -3.52 1.69
N GLN A 284 11.81 -2.82 2.49
CA GLN A 284 10.61 -2.11 2.00
C GLN A 284 10.94 -1.01 1.00
N ARG A 285 12.04 -0.27 1.23
CA ARG A 285 12.59 0.68 0.26
C ARG A 285 12.94 0.01 -1.05
N GLN A 286 13.69 -1.11 -1.00
CA GLN A 286 14.07 -1.86 -2.20
C GLN A 286 12.82 -2.22 -3.01
N LEU A 287 11.81 -2.76 -2.35
CA LEU A 287 10.56 -3.15 -2.99
C LEU A 287 9.82 -1.96 -3.64
N ALA A 288 9.80 -0.79 -3.00
CA ALA A 288 9.20 0.41 -3.58
C ALA A 288 9.89 0.83 -4.88
N PHE A 289 11.22 0.73 -4.96
CA PHE A 289 11.97 0.99 -6.20
C PHE A 289 11.74 -0.10 -7.24
N ASP A 290 11.67 -1.37 -6.85
CA ASP A 290 11.38 -2.49 -7.76
C ASP A 290 10.00 -2.32 -8.40
N VAL A 291 8.98 -1.96 -7.62
CA VAL A 291 7.63 -1.67 -8.15
C VAL A 291 7.65 -0.50 -9.14
N GLY A 292 8.43 0.56 -8.85
CA GLY A 292 8.65 1.66 -9.79
C GLY A 292 9.30 1.21 -11.11
N ASP A 293 10.31 0.34 -11.03
CA ASP A 293 10.96 -0.24 -12.21
C ASP A 293 9.99 -1.17 -12.99
N TRP A 294 9.13 -1.90 -12.29
CA TRP A 294 8.09 -2.72 -12.94
C TRP A 294 7.04 -1.86 -13.64
N ALA A 295 6.65 -0.74 -13.05
CA ALA A 295 5.76 0.21 -13.72
C ALA A 295 6.37 0.75 -15.02
N ASP A 296 7.67 1.10 -15.01
CA ASP A 296 8.38 1.53 -16.21
C ASP A 296 8.42 0.44 -17.29
N ARG A 297 8.68 -0.79 -16.91
CA ARG A 297 8.85 -1.91 -17.82
C ARG A 297 7.54 -2.45 -18.38
N PHE A 298 6.47 -2.48 -17.59
CA PHE A 298 5.26 -3.25 -17.89
C PHE A 298 3.98 -2.41 -17.95
N ALA A 299 3.98 -1.17 -17.43
CA ALA A 299 2.81 -0.30 -17.37
C ALA A 299 3.08 1.11 -17.95
N HIS A 300 3.95 1.21 -18.93
CA HIS A 300 4.27 2.47 -19.64
C HIS A 300 4.77 3.60 -18.72
N GLY A 301 5.32 3.29 -17.56
CA GLY A 301 5.73 4.26 -16.54
C GLY A 301 4.57 4.81 -15.69
N ARG A 302 3.32 4.40 -15.95
CA ARG A 302 2.13 4.86 -15.22
C ARG A 302 1.98 4.12 -13.91
N TRP A 303 2.15 4.85 -12.81
CA TRP A 303 2.16 4.26 -11.47
C TRP A 303 1.39 5.11 -10.46
N LEU A 304 0.37 4.52 -9.82
CA LEU A 304 -0.27 5.04 -8.61
C LEU A 304 0.16 4.21 -7.42
N ALA A 305 0.90 4.82 -6.50
CA ALA A 305 1.29 4.20 -5.23
C ALA A 305 0.39 4.71 -4.08
N THR A 306 -0.04 3.81 -3.20
CA THR A 306 -0.74 4.18 -1.96
C THR A 306 0.06 3.75 -0.74
N GLY A 307 -0.27 4.30 0.41
CA GLY A 307 0.19 3.80 1.70
C GLY A 307 -0.48 2.47 2.04
N GLY A 308 -0.96 2.33 3.27
CA GLY A 308 -1.61 1.13 3.78
C GLY A 308 -1.46 0.98 5.29
N GLY A 309 -1.31 -0.25 5.77
CA GLY A 309 -0.96 -0.56 7.15
C GLY A 309 0.44 -0.06 7.54
N GLY A 310 0.72 -0.15 8.82
CA GLY A 310 1.98 0.31 9.42
C GLY A 310 1.69 1.07 10.72
N TYR A 311 2.09 0.50 11.83
CA TYR A 311 1.62 0.91 13.16
C TYR A 311 2.77 1.26 14.11
N ASN A 312 3.97 1.49 13.55
CA ASN A 312 5.08 2.11 14.24
C ASN A 312 5.33 3.53 13.67
N PRO A 313 4.64 4.56 14.17
CA PRO A 313 4.58 5.89 13.55
C PRO A 313 5.86 6.71 13.73
N LEU A 314 6.72 6.35 14.68
CA LEU A 314 7.95 7.11 14.94
C LEU A 314 9.15 6.57 14.17
N ARG A 315 9.23 5.24 14.05
CA ARG A 315 10.44 4.60 13.55
C ARG A 315 10.32 4.08 12.13
N VAL A 316 9.14 3.58 11.76
CA VAL A 316 8.96 2.85 10.50
C VAL A 316 8.23 3.69 9.46
N VAL A 317 6.97 4.02 9.73
CA VAL A 317 6.06 4.60 8.75
C VAL A 317 6.63 5.86 8.07
N PRO A 318 7.16 6.87 8.80
CA PRO A 318 7.67 8.06 8.14
C PRO A 318 8.86 7.77 7.21
N ARG A 319 9.75 6.83 7.59
CA ARG A 319 10.90 6.46 6.75
C ARG A 319 10.48 5.65 5.53
N ALA A 320 9.65 4.63 5.74
CA ALA A 320 9.17 3.75 4.67
C ALA A 320 8.41 4.54 3.60
N TRP A 321 7.44 5.36 3.99
CA TRP A 321 6.65 6.15 3.03
C TRP A 321 7.38 7.37 2.48
N THR A 322 8.39 7.89 3.16
CA THR A 322 9.31 8.86 2.55
C THR A 322 10.14 8.19 1.45
N HIS A 323 10.60 6.97 1.64
CA HIS A 323 11.26 6.19 0.58
C HIS A 323 10.32 5.83 -0.56
N LEU A 324 9.06 5.48 -0.28
CA LEU A 324 8.04 5.28 -1.31
C LEU A 324 7.82 6.56 -2.13
N THR A 325 7.64 7.68 -1.45
CA THR A 325 7.51 8.99 -2.12
C THR A 325 8.75 9.29 -2.98
N ALA A 326 9.94 9.05 -2.45
CA ALA A 326 11.19 9.24 -3.19
C ALA A 326 11.32 8.32 -4.42
N ALA A 327 10.76 7.09 -4.36
CA ALA A 327 10.69 6.18 -5.51
C ALA A 327 9.73 6.70 -6.58
N VAL A 328 8.52 7.12 -6.19
CA VAL A 328 7.53 7.71 -7.10
C VAL A 328 8.10 8.97 -7.77
N LEU A 329 8.76 9.82 -7.01
CA LEU A 329 9.37 11.07 -7.50
C LEU A 329 10.73 10.86 -8.21
N GLN A 330 11.19 9.62 -8.33
CA GLN A 330 12.49 9.28 -8.94
C GLN A 330 13.67 10.05 -8.33
N THR A 331 13.57 10.37 -7.03
CA THR A 331 14.57 11.12 -6.25
C THR A 331 15.04 10.28 -5.07
N PRO A 332 15.87 9.25 -5.29
CA PRO A 332 16.23 8.27 -4.27
C PRO A 332 17.00 8.89 -3.11
N ILE A 333 16.58 8.55 -1.88
CA ILE A 333 17.29 8.89 -0.65
C ILE A 333 18.18 7.70 -0.25
N PRO A 334 19.50 7.90 -0.03
CA PRO A 334 20.38 6.85 0.47
C PRO A 334 19.96 6.39 1.88
N VAL A 335 20.03 5.09 2.15
CA VAL A 335 19.69 4.52 3.47
C VAL A 335 20.54 5.09 4.62
N LYS A 336 21.78 5.47 4.35
CA LYS A 336 22.70 6.11 5.33
C LYS A 336 22.51 7.62 5.44
N ARG A 337 21.52 8.21 4.74
CA ARG A 337 21.24 9.63 4.83
C ARG A 337 20.70 9.95 6.23
N GLU A 338 21.33 10.94 6.89
CA GLU A 338 20.85 11.43 8.18
C GLU A 338 19.46 12.06 8.05
N ILE A 339 18.61 11.79 9.02
CA ILE A 339 17.29 12.42 9.15
C ILE A 339 17.52 13.88 9.57
N PRO A 340 16.84 14.84 8.93
CA PRO A 340 16.99 16.27 9.26
C PRO A 340 16.71 16.56 10.74
N ALA A 341 17.59 17.32 11.38
CA ALA A 341 17.52 17.62 12.82
C ALA A 341 16.17 18.23 13.23
N ALA A 342 15.62 19.11 12.38
CA ALA A 342 14.33 19.73 12.65
C ALA A 342 13.17 18.72 12.79
N TRP A 343 13.18 17.62 12.00
CA TRP A 343 12.21 16.53 12.16
C TRP A 343 12.41 15.80 13.49
N ILE A 344 13.68 15.48 13.84
CA ILE A 344 13.99 14.80 15.11
C ILE A 344 13.56 15.66 16.31
N GLU A 345 13.82 16.96 16.25
CA GLU A 345 13.40 17.93 17.29
C GLU A 345 11.88 17.99 17.41
N HIS A 346 11.15 17.98 16.28
CA HIS A 346 9.70 17.95 16.28
C HIS A 346 9.18 16.66 16.97
N VAL A 347 9.70 15.49 16.60
CA VAL A 347 9.29 14.22 17.22
C VAL A 347 9.58 14.21 18.73
N ARG A 348 10.71 14.75 19.17
CA ARG A 348 11.04 14.87 20.60
C ARG A 348 10.14 15.83 21.38
N ALA A 349 9.56 16.79 20.67
CA ALA A 349 8.66 17.78 21.28
C ALA A 349 7.20 17.30 21.34
N LEU A 350 6.86 16.16 20.73
CA LEU A 350 5.51 15.59 20.80
C LEU A 350 5.13 15.28 22.25
N THR A 351 3.95 15.73 22.65
CA THR A 351 3.42 15.50 24.00
C THR A 351 2.76 14.12 24.10
N ALA A 352 2.51 13.67 25.34
CA ALA A 352 1.80 12.41 25.56
C ALA A 352 0.39 12.39 24.94
N ASP A 353 -0.27 13.57 24.82
CA ASP A 353 -1.59 13.69 24.20
C ASP A 353 -1.53 13.55 22.65
N GLU A 354 -0.39 13.90 22.04
CA GLU A 354 -0.15 13.73 20.60
C GLU A 354 0.32 12.31 20.25
N LEU A 355 0.95 11.65 21.23
CA LEU A 355 1.37 10.25 21.19
C LEU A 355 0.25 9.37 21.77
N THR A 356 -0.93 9.40 21.16
CA THR A 356 -2.13 8.73 21.67
C THR A 356 -2.14 7.23 21.41
N GLY A 357 -2.73 6.49 22.36
CA GLY A 357 -3.01 5.07 22.28
C GLY A 357 -2.04 4.19 23.05
N ASP A 358 -2.22 2.90 22.91
CA ASP A 358 -1.33 1.85 23.43
C ASP A 358 0.13 2.06 22.95
N MET A 359 0.27 2.92 21.95
CA MET A 359 1.53 3.48 21.49
C MET A 359 2.25 4.36 22.50
N SER A 360 1.54 4.93 23.48
CA SER A 360 2.19 5.65 24.59
C SER A 360 3.08 4.72 25.43
N VAL A 361 2.74 3.44 25.52
CA VAL A 361 3.54 2.41 26.19
C VAL A 361 4.78 2.06 25.35
N HIS A 362 4.64 2.01 24.02
CA HIS A 362 5.75 1.74 23.11
C HIS A 362 6.61 2.98 22.85
N VAL A 363 6.02 4.17 22.86
CA VAL A 363 6.73 5.44 22.64
C VAL A 363 7.51 5.86 23.89
N GLY A 364 7.06 5.53 25.11
CA GLY A 364 7.81 5.82 26.32
C GLY A 364 9.22 5.21 26.31
N ASP A 365 9.33 3.96 25.87
CA ASP A 365 10.62 3.27 25.68
C ASP A 365 11.31 3.60 24.34
N ASP A 366 10.54 3.99 23.31
CA ASP A 366 11.06 4.28 21.96
C ASP A 366 11.42 5.76 21.72
N ALA A 367 11.02 6.70 22.58
CA ALA A 367 11.47 8.09 22.51
C ALA A 367 13.00 8.21 22.61
N GLU A 368 13.67 7.25 23.29
CA GLU A 368 15.12 7.12 23.29
C GLU A 368 15.68 6.51 21.99
N ARG A 369 14.83 6.01 21.09
CA ARG A 369 15.20 5.28 19.87
C ARG A 369 14.73 5.94 18.58
N ILE A 370 14.47 7.25 18.58
CA ILE A 370 14.17 7.98 17.36
C ILE A 370 15.29 7.73 16.33
N PRO A 371 14.98 7.25 15.12
CA PRO A 371 16.01 6.96 14.14
C PRO A 371 16.73 8.24 13.72
N THR A 372 18.05 8.12 13.50
CA THR A 372 18.88 9.24 13.05
C THR A 372 19.26 9.14 11.58
N VAL A 373 18.99 7.98 10.95
CA VAL A 373 19.23 7.70 9.53
C VAL A 373 18.00 7.08 8.87
N MET A 374 17.94 7.17 7.57
CA MET A 374 16.78 6.74 6.79
C MET A 374 16.66 5.23 6.67
N GLY A 375 17.70 4.46 6.82
CA GLY A 375 17.70 2.99 6.77
C GLY A 375 18.02 2.36 8.12
N GLU A 376 18.29 1.05 8.09
CA GLU A 376 18.58 0.20 9.26
C GLU A 376 19.89 -0.59 9.12
N ASP A 377 20.68 -0.24 8.09
CA ASP A 377 21.95 -0.90 7.74
C ASP A 377 21.76 -2.42 7.46
N ALA A 378 20.61 -2.78 6.91
CA ALA A 378 20.32 -4.15 6.56
C ALA A 378 21.05 -4.55 5.27
N ASP A 379 21.50 -5.80 5.22
CA ASP A 379 22.05 -6.40 3.99
C ASP A 379 20.87 -6.91 3.13
N VAL A 380 20.37 -6.05 2.25
CA VAL A 380 19.24 -6.36 1.37
C VAL A 380 19.73 -7.20 0.19
N TRP A 381 19.56 -8.50 0.33
CA TRP A 381 19.91 -9.47 -0.69
C TRP A 381 18.87 -10.58 -0.75
N TRP A 382 18.64 -11.11 -1.95
CA TRP A 382 17.76 -12.28 -2.14
C TRP A 382 18.29 -13.21 -3.24
N ARG A 383 17.97 -14.48 -3.12
CA ARG A 383 18.28 -15.48 -4.11
C ARG A 383 17.30 -15.38 -5.29
N SER A 384 17.81 -15.20 -6.52
CA SER A 384 16.97 -15.22 -7.73
C SER A 384 16.22 -16.55 -7.86
N TRP A 385 15.00 -16.50 -8.41
CA TRP A 385 14.26 -17.72 -8.72
C TRP A 385 14.99 -18.63 -9.72
N GLU A 386 15.76 -18.06 -10.64
CA GLU A 386 16.58 -18.79 -11.64
C GLU A 386 17.61 -19.76 -11.02
N VAL A 387 18.01 -19.55 -9.77
CA VAL A 387 18.91 -20.46 -9.04
C VAL A 387 18.21 -21.77 -8.69
N GLY A 388 16.88 -21.79 -8.75
CA GLY A 388 16.04 -22.97 -8.57
C GLY A 388 15.26 -22.96 -7.24
N TYR A 389 14.27 -23.83 -7.22
CA TYR A 389 13.36 -24.09 -6.10
C TYR A 389 14.02 -24.97 -5.04
N ASP A 390 13.89 -24.57 -3.77
CA ASP A 390 14.31 -25.36 -2.62
C ASP A 390 13.08 -25.91 -1.89
N PRO A 391 12.81 -27.23 -1.95
CA PRO A 391 11.66 -27.83 -1.28
C PRO A 391 11.72 -27.77 0.25
N ALA A 392 12.86 -27.44 0.84
CA ALA A 392 13.00 -27.28 2.28
C ALA A 392 12.76 -25.84 2.75
N ASP A 393 12.73 -24.87 1.85
CA ASP A 393 12.45 -23.47 2.16
C ASP A 393 10.93 -23.21 2.16
N PRO A 394 10.32 -22.83 3.31
CA PRO A 394 8.89 -22.57 3.37
C PRO A 394 8.43 -21.41 2.47
N VAL A 395 9.30 -20.41 2.22
CA VAL A 395 8.99 -19.31 1.30
C VAL A 395 8.93 -19.82 -0.14
N ASP A 396 9.89 -20.67 -0.54
CA ASP A 396 9.87 -21.31 -1.86
C ASP A 396 8.62 -22.19 -2.05
N GLN A 397 8.17 -22.88 -0.99
CA GLN A 397 6.93 -23.64 -1.03
C GLN A 397 5.72 -22.74 -1.31
N SER A 398 5.63 -21.57 -0.66
CA SER A 398 4.57 -20.58 -0.90
C SER A 398 4.62 -20.04 -2.33
N ILE A 399 5.80 -19.65 -2.81
CA ILE A 399 6.01 -19.20 -4.19
C ILE A 399 5.53 -20.26 -5.18
N MET A 400 5.98 -21.50 -5.00
CA MET A 400 5.64 -22.61 -5.90
C MET A 400 4.15 -22.95 -5.85
N ALA A 401 3.49 -22.86 -4.69
CA ALA A 401 2.06 -23.04 -4.57
C ALA A 401 1.31 -22.04 -5.47
N THR A 402 1.64 -20.77 -5.37
CA THR A 402 1.03 -19.70 -6.20
C THR A 402 1.32 -19.91 -7.68
N ARG A 403 2.59 -20.17 -8.04
CA ARG A 403 2.98 -20.33 -9.44
C ARG A 403 2.29 -21.52 -10.10
N ARG A 404 2.07 -22.62 -9.40
CA ARG A 404 1.36 -23.80 -9.92
C ARG A 404 -0.10 -23.53 -10.23
N GLU A 405 -0.76 -22.71 -9.42
CA GLU A 405 -2.17 -22.37 -9.60
C GLU A 405 -2.36 -21.35 -10.72
N VAL A 406 -1.49 -20.33 -10.80
CA VAL A 406 -1.76 -19.15 -11.61
C VAL A 406 -0.97 -19.14 -12.93
N PHE A 407 0.32 -19.49 -12.95
CA PHE A 407 1.17 -19.34 -14.12
C PHE A 407 0.66 -20.05 -15.38
N PRO A 408 0.15 -21.29 -15.31
CA PRO A 408 -0.41 -21.96 -16.49
C PRO A 408 -1.59 -21.21 -17.12
N LEU A 409 -2.35 -20.44 -16.32
CA LEU A 409 -3.48 -19.64 -16.80
C LEU A 409 -3.02 -18.43 -17.63
N HIS A 410 -1.77 -18.01 -17.45
CA HIS A 410 -1.11 -16.94 -18.20
C HIS A 410 -0.16 -17.48 -19.30
N GLY A 411 -0.13 -18.80 -19.53
CA GLY A 411 0.76 -19.43 -20.50
C GLY A 411 2.23 -19.49 -20.06
N LEU A 412 2.47 -19.33 -18.75
CA LEU A 412 3.80 -19.37 -18.13
C LEU A 412 4.10 -20.76 -17.54
N ASP A 413 5.36 -21.13 -17.49
CA ASP A 413 5.83 -22.35 -16.82
C ASP A 413 6.08 -22.04 -15.34
N PRO A 414 5.47 -22.82 -14.39
CA PRO A 414 5.64 -22.58 -12.97
C PRO A 414 7.09 -22.71 -12.47
N TRP A 415 7.96 -23.41 -13.20
CA TRP A 415 9.34 -23.69 -12.79
C TRP A 415 10.36 -22.71 -13.38
N PHE A 416 10.15 -22.24 -14.62
CA PHE A 416 11.19 -21.61 -15.42
C PHE A 416 10.92 -20.15 -15.77
N ASP A 417 9.66 -19.66 -15.80
CA ASP A 417 9.34 -18.27 -16.16
C ASP A 417 9.43 -17.25 -15.03
#